data_25cfb1cee8b4ce3cc19e27ec2e06b38b
#
_entry.id   25cfb1cee8b4ce3cc19e27ec2e06b38b
#
_cell.length_a   1.000
_cell.length_b   1.000
_cell.length_c   1.000
_cell.angle_alpha   90.00
_cell.angle_beta   90.00
_cell.angle_gamma   90.00
#
_symmetry.space_group_name_H-M   'P 1'
#
loop_
_entity.id
_entity.type
_entity.pdbx_description
1 polymer ?
#
loop_
_entity_poly.entity_id
_entity_poly.type
_entity_poly.pdbx_seq_one_letter_code
_entity_poly.pdbx_strand_id
1 'polypeptide(L)'
;MCYTACTFGAKTQAECLRFCYGDEENARIYAMHLTTTNQSKMRRVHLALYEGSFRMYTLKTNASFDSAHFLAGYEGKCSNIHGHHWTVEIEVGSNSLEMGGNNRGMIVDFSKLKTDLKNIADALDHCLIVEIGSLKRRTLDVLEEEHFKVVEVMFRPTAENFAKFFYDEMKGKGYHVLKATVYETPNNCAAYME
;
A
#
# COMPACT_ATOMS: atom_id res chain seq x y z
N MET A 1 -24.53 9.63 13.00
CA MET A 1 -25.48 8.75 12.30
C MET A 1 -26.42 7.96 13.22
N CYS A 2 -26.18 7.84 14.51
CA CYS A 2 -27.10 7.16 15.44
C CYS A 2 -28.40 7.92 15.76
N TYR A 3 -28.48 9.22 15.53
CA TYR A 3 -29.71 10.02 15.84
C TYR A 3 -30.85 9.81 14.84
N THR A 4 -30.55 9.36 13.64
CA THR A 4 -31.56 9.12 12.58
C THR A 4 -32.19 7.73 12.63
N ALA A 5 -31.56 6.73 13.26
CA ALA A 5 -32.10 5.37 13.34
C ALA A 5 -33.22 5.23 14.39
N CYS A 6 -33.20 6.08 15.45
CA CYS A 6 -34.26 6.07 16.47
C CYS A 6 -35.60 6.72 16.03
N THR A 7 -35.62 7.43 14.90
CA THR A 7 -36.82 8.04 14.35
C THR A 7 -37.60 7.15 13.40
N PHE A 8 -37.07 6.00 12.99
CA PHE A 8 -37.70 5.04 12.08
C PHE A 8 -37.94 3.66 12.74
N GLY A 9 -38.90 3.59 13.64
CA GLY A 9 -39.62 2.35 13.94
C GLY A 9 -38.97 1.31 14.88
N ALA A 10 -37.83 1.59 15.52
CA ALA A 10 -37.30 0.70 16.56
C ALA A 10 -38.16 0.79 17.84
N LYS A 11 -38.72 -0.34 18.26
CA LYS A 11 -39.65 -0.42 19.38
C LYS A 11 -38.98 -0.40 20.76
N THR A 12 -37.65 -0.67 20.81
CA THR A 12 -36.89 -0.69 22.08
C THR A 12 -35.50 -0.12 21.91
N GLN A 13 -34.93 0.40 23.00
CA GLN A 13 -33.57 0.91 23.06
C GLN A 13 -32.52 -0.18 22.75
N ALA A 14 -32.85 -1.47 23.04
CA ALA A 14 -32.00 -2.62 22.74
C ALA A 14 -31.93 -2.90 21.21
N GLU A 15 -33.02 -2.68 20.47
CA GLU A 15 -33.02 -2.85 18.99
C GLU A 15 -32.20 -1.75 18.32
N CYS A 16 -32.25 -0.52 18.85
CA CYS A 16 -31.44 0.59 18.36
C CYS A 16 -29.91 0.33 18.57
N LEU A 17 -29.55 -0.26 19.71
CA LEU A 17 -28.17 -0.59 20.05
C LEU A 17 -27.64 -1.76 19.19
N ARG A 18 -28.45 -2.79 18.91
CA ARG A 18 -28.07 -3.89 17.98
C ARG A 18 -27.80 -3.40 16.56
N PHE A 19 -28.58 -2.44 16.09
CA PHE A 19 -28.38 -1.86 14.75
C PHE A 19 -27.08 -1.06 14.65
N CYS A 20 -26.66 -0.43 15.75
CA CYS A 20 -25.46 0.42 15.79
C CYS A 20 -24.14 -0.34 16.06
N TYR A 21 -24.19 -1.48 16.76
CA TYR A 21 -23.01 -2.14 17.30
C TYR A 21 -22.79 -3.60 16.87
N GLY A 22 -23.73 -4.19 16.13
CA GLY A 22 -23.58 -5.45 15.40
C GLY A 22 -23.54 -6.74 16.21
N ASP A 23 -23.35 -6.70 17.55
CA ASP A 23 -23.33 -7.88 18.44
C ASP A 23 -23.90 -7.61 19.84
N GLU A 24 -24.30 -8.71 20.53
CA GLU A 24 -24.93 -8.66 21.86
C GLU A 24 -23.95 -8.28 22.99
N GLU A 25 -22.68 -8.54 22.84
CA GLU A 25 -21.68 -8.31 23.87
C GLU A 25 -21.33 -6.84 23.97
N ASN A 26 -21.15 -6.16 22.86
CA ASN A 26 -20.96 -4.70 22.81
C ASN A 26 -22.21 -3.92 23.24
N ALA A 27 -23.40 -4.42 22.92
CA ALA A 27 -24.66 -3.84 23.38
C ALA A 27 -24.83 -3.99 24.91
N ARG A 28 -24.41 -5.10 25.52
CA ARG A 28 -24.44 -5.34 26.98
C ARG A 28 -23.44 -4.44 27.74
N ILE A 29 -22.24 -4.27 27.24
CA ILE A 29 -21.21 -3.38 27.83
C ILE A 29 -21.76 -1.95 27.87
N TYR A 30 -22.43 -1.50 26.82
CA TYR A 30 -23.04 -0.16 26.76
C TYR A 30 -24.23 0.00 27.71
N ALA A 31 -25.07 -1.01 27.83
CA ALA A 31 -26.22 -1.01 28.72
C ALA A 31 -25.82 -1.01 30.21
N MET A 32 -24.76 -1.69 30.60
CA MET A 32 -24.21 -1.68 31.97
C MET A 32 -23.66 -0.31 32.38
N HIS A 33 -23.20 0.51 31.44
CA HIS A 33 -22.70 1.86 31.70
C HIS A 33 -23.80 2.95 31.77
N LEU A 34 -25.00 2.67 31.24
CA LEU A 34 -26.13 3.59 31.28
C LEU A 34 -26.81 3.66 32.67
N THR A 35 -26.53 2.72 33.56
CA THR A 35 -27.10 2.67 34.91
C THR A 35 -26.33 3.50 35.98
N THR A 36 -25.16 4.04 35.63
CA THR A 36 -24.38 4.87 36.51
C THR A 36 -24.44 6.36 36.13
N THR A 37 -25.17 7.12 36.93
CA THR A 37 -25.43 8.57 36.83
C THR A 37 -24.13 9.39 36.84
N ASN A 38 -23.59 9.76 35.70
CA ASN A 38 -22.80 10.97 35.55
C ASN A 38 -22.55 11.35 34.07
N GLN A 39 -23.33 12.26 33.50
CA GLN A 39 -23.24 12.70 32.09
C GLN A 39 -21.85 13.23 31.69
N SER A 40 -21.08 13.77 32.63
CA SER A 40 -19.71 14.25 32.36
C SER A 40 -18.70 13.12 32.20
N LYS A 41 -18.92 12.00 32.90
CA LYS A 41 -18.09 10.78 32.78
C LYS A 41 -18.40 10.00 31.51
N MET A 42 -19.66 9.99 31.07
CA MET A 42 -20.08 9.36 29.80
C MET A 42 -19.49 10.07 28.58
N ARG A 43 -19.41 11.40 28.57
CA ARG A 43 -18.73 12.13 27.49
C ARG A 43 -17.25 11.76 27.37
N ARG A 44 -16.54 11.57 28.50
CA ARG A 44 -15.11 11.16 28.50
C ARG A 44 -14.92 9.71 28.06
N VAL A 45 -15.80 8.80 28.47
CA VAL A 45 -15.73 7.39 28.05
C VAL A 45 -16.10 7.25 26.56
N HIS A 46 -17.10 8.00 26.10
CA HIS A 46 -17.47 8.00 24.67
C HIS A 46 -16.34 8.59 23.80
N LEU A 47 -15.67 9.63 24.27
CA LEU A 47 -14.51 10.20 23.61
C LEU A 47 -13.33 9.21 23.61
N ALA A 48 -13.03 8.54 24.73
CA ALA A 48 -11.94 7.59 24.85
C ALA A 48 -12.16 6.31 24.04
N LEU A 49 -13.40 5.81 23.90
CA LEU A 49 -13.73 4.67 23.02
C LEU A 49 -13.70 5.06 21.54
N TYR A 50 -13.88 6.34 21.23
CA TYR A 50 -13.79 6.86 19.87
C TYR A 50 -12.34 7.24 19.47
N GLU A 51 -11.49 7.53 20.45
CA GLU A 51 -10.05 7.78 20.26
C GLU A 51 -9.26 6.50 19.93
N GLY A 52 -9.83 5.30 20.13
CA GLY A 52 -9.23 4.00 19.76
C GLY A 52 -9.52 3.54 18.33
N SER A 53 -10.37 4.24 17.55
CA SER A 53 -10.53 3.89 16.14
C SER A 53 -9.38 4.49 15.33
N PHE A 54 -8.48 3.63 14.91
CA PHE A 54 -7.38 3.98 14.02
C PHE A 54 -7.97 4.46 12.68
N ARG A 55 -8.07 5.78 12.52
CA ARG A 55 -8.57 6.39 11.28
C ARG A 55 -7.38 6.74 10.42
N MET A 56 -7.28 6.10 9.27
CA MET A 56 -6.26 6.37 8.29
C MET A 56 -6.91 6.66 6.94
N TYR A 57 -6.46 7.69 6.29
CA TYR A 57 -6.73 7.91 4.87
C TYR A 57 -5.68 7.19 4.07
N THR A 58 -6.06 6.52 3.00
CA THR A 58 -5.11 5.87 2.09
C THR A 58 -5.32 6.35 0.66
N LEU A 59 -4.22 6.46 -0.08
CA LEU A 59 -4.21 6.71 -1.52
C LEU A 59 -3.46 5.57 -2.19
N LYS A 60 -3.93 5.19 -3.38
CA LYS A 60 -3.30 4.17 -4.19
C LYS A 60 -3.10 4.65 -5.62
N THR A 61 -1.92 4.37 -6.18
CA THR A 61 -1.59 4.61 -7.57
C THR A 61 -0.79 3.46 -8.14
N ASN A 62 -0.68 3.38 -9.46
CA ASN A 62 0.12 2.38 -10.13
C ASN A 62 0.95 2.97 -11.25
N ALA A 63 2.00 2.24 -11.63
CA ALA A 63 2.80 2.43 -12.82
C ALA A 63 3.15 1.06 -13.40
N SER A 64 3.60 1.01 -14.65
CA SER A 64 4.08 -0.21 -15.28
C SER A 64 5.38 0.03 -16.02
N PHE A 65 6.14 -1.05 -16.25
CA PHE A 65 7.34 -1.07 -17.06
C PHE A 65 7.51 -2.43 -17.71
N ASP A 66 8.11 -2.47 -18.89
CA ASP A 66 8.42 -3.68 -19.62
C ASP A 66 9.91 -3.97 -19.49
N SER A 67 10.28 -5.13 -18.95
CA SER A 67 11.68 -5.48 -18.82
C SER A 67 11.93 -6.98 -18.90
N ALA A 68 13.12 -7.34 -19.33
CA ALA A 68 13.63 -8.70 -19.28
C ALA A 68 14.40 -8.91 -17.96
N HIS A 69 14.38 -10.15 -17.48
CA HIS A 69 15.16 -10.60 -16.35
C HIS A 69 15.47 -12.10 -16.44
N PHE A 70 16.22 -12.62 -15.49
CA PHE A 70 16.42 -14.05 -15.26
C PHE A 70 16.83 -14.31 -13.82
N LEU A 71 16.68 -15.54 -13.36
CA LEU A 71 17.04 -15.95 -12.00
C LEU A 71 18.30 -16.82 -12.05
N ALA A 72 19.47 -16.22 -11.77
CA ALA A 72 20.74 -16.92 -11.77
C ALA A 72 20.73 -18.08 -10.76
N GLY A 73 21.21 -19.27 -11.19
CA GLY A 73 21.26 -20.46 -10.35
C GLY A 73 19.90 -21.06 -9.97
N TYR A 74 18.81 -20.66 -10.65
CA TYR A 74 17.50 -21.25 -10.46
C TYR A 74 17.34 -22.52 -11.32
N GLU A 75 16.79 -23.59 -10.72
CA GLU A 75 16.47 -24.83 -11.42
C GLU A 75 15.07 -24.76 -12.03
N GLY A 76 14.94 -24.19 -13.21
CA GLY A 76 13.68 -24.04 -13.91
C GLY A 76 13.75 -23.04 -15.06
N LYS A 77 12.65 -22.87 -15.79
CA LYS A 77 12.60 -22.03 -17.00
C LYS A 77 12.97 -20.57 -16.75
N CYS A 78 12.75 -20.06 -15.55
CA CYS A 78 13.09 -18.66 -15.21
C CYS A 78 14.59 -18.40 -15.07
N SER A 79 15.45 -19.44 -15.18
CA SER A 79 16.90 -19.27 -15.34
C SER A 79 17.30 -18.71 -16.71
N ASN A 80 16.41 -18.78 -17.70
CA ASN A 80 16.61 -18.16 -19.01
C ASN A 80 16.13 -16.72 -19.00
N ILE A 81 16.72 -15.87 -19.87
CA ILE A 81 16.25 -14.50 -20.06
C ILE A 81 14.83 -14.55 -20.63
N HIS A 82 13.91 -13.86 -19.95
CA HIS A 82 12.53 -13.70 -20.36
C HIS A 82 12.01 -12.34 -19.88
N GLY A 83 10.85 -11.92 -20.34
CA GLY A 83 10.31 -10.58 -20.04
C GLY A 83 8.88 -10.62 -19.55
N HIS A 84 8.53 -9.56 -18.82
CA HIS A 84 7.19 -9.32 -18.30
C HIS A 84 6.78 -7.87 -18.50
N HIS A 85 5.47 -7.66 -18.57
CA HIS A 85 4.85 -6.37 -18.33
C HIS A 85 4.57 -6.25 -16.83
N TRP A 86 5.52 -5.65 -16.12
CA TRP A 86 5.41 -5.44 -14.68
C TRP A 86 4.42 -4.34 -14.36
N THR A 87 3.57 -4.57 -13.38
CA THR A 87 2.72 -3.50 -12.81
C THR A 87 3.07 -3.33 -11.34
N VAL A 88 3.32 -2.11 -10.95
CA VAL A 88 3.62 -1.72 -9.57
C VAL A 88 2.49 -0.90 -9.02
N GLU A 89 2.00 -1.26 -7.85
CA GLU A 89 0.97 -0.55 -7.12
C GLU A 89 1.53 -0.10 -5.77
N ILE A 90 1.40 1.19 -5.46
CA ILE A 90 1.82 1.79 -4.19
C ILE A 90 0.60 2.30 -3.44
N GLU A 91 0.52 1.94 -2.17
CA GLU A 91 -0.45 2.48 -1.22
C GLU A 91 0.27 3.31 -0.16
N VAL A 92 -0.14 4.58 -0.02
CA VAL A 92 0.37 5.50 1.00
C VAL A 92 -0.75 5.93 1.93
N GLY A 93 -0.41 6.25 3.18
CA GLY A 93 -1.39 6.60 4.19
C GLY A 93 -1.06 7.84 5.00
N SER A 94 -2.08 8.40 5.64
CA SER A 94 -1.93 9.46 6.63
C SER A 94 -3.11 9.46 7.62
N ASN A 95 -2.82 9.76 8.87
CA ASN A 95 -3.85 9.93 9.91
C ASN A 95 -4.58 11.28 9.82
N SER A 96 -4.05 12.23 9.04
CA SER A 96 -4.60 13.56 8.85
C SER A 96 -4.50 14.02 7.40
N LEU A 97 -5.34 14.98 7.05
CA LEU A 97 -5.27 15.68 5.77
C LEU A 97 -4.61 17.06 5.98
N GLU A 98 -4.00 17.58 4.92
CA GLU A 98 -3.45 18.92 4.90
C GLU A 98 -4.53 19.96 5.21
N MET A 99 -4.24 20.87 6.15
CA MET A 99 -5.21 21.86 6.62
C MET A 99 -5.22 23.14 5.81
N GLY A 100 -4.21 23.38 4.98
CA GLY A 100 -4.06 24.61 4.19
C GLY A 100 -3.28 24.44 2.90
N GLY A 101 -3.08 25.53 2.16
CA GLY A 101 -2.35 25.52 0.91
C GLY A 101 -3.10 24.84 -0.23
N ASN A 102 -2.36 24.52 -1.27
CA ASN A 102 -2.90 23.91 -2.49
C ASN A 102 -3.41 22.48 -2.26
N ASN A 103 -2.85 21.76 -1.30
CA ASN A 103 -3.20 20.38 -1.00
C ASN A 103 -4.25 20.25 0.12
N ARG A 104 -4.96 21.33 0.49
CA ARG A 104 -5.97 21.30 1.54
C ARG A 104 -7.02 20.21 1.30
N GLY A 105 -7.18 19.33 2.29
CA GLY A 105 -8.10 18.19 2.21
C GLY A 105 -7.51 16.95 1.53
N MET A 106 -6.21 16.92 1.25
CA MET A 106 -5.49 15.80 0.62
C MET A 106 -4.43 15.23 1.58
N ILE A 107 -4.00 14.00 1.34
CA ILE A 107 -2.74 13.44 1.89
C ILE A 107 -1.57 13.99 1.09
N VAL A 108 -1.69 13.90 -0.24
CA VAL A 108 -0.73 14.36 -1.23
C VAL A 108 -1.47 14.51 -2.57
N ASP A 109 -0.93 15.32 -3.47
CA ASP A 109 -1.44 15.41 -4.84
C ASP A 109 -1.20 14.08 -5.60
N PHE A 110 -2.25 13.53 -6.22
CA PHE A 110 -2.17 12.30 -7.01
C PHE A 110 -1.19 12.40 -8.17
N SER A 111 -1.08 13.57 -8.80
CA SER A 111 -0.18 13.79 -9.93
C SER A 111 1.28 13.67 -9.47
N LYS A 112 1.60 14.21 -8.29
CA LYS A 112 2.94 14.09 -7.68
C LYS A 112 3.24 12.64 -7.34
N LEU A 113 2.35 11.96 -6.62
CA LEU A 113 2.53 10.55 -6.23
C LEU A 113 2.75 9.66 -7.47
N LYS A 114 1.90 9.83 -8.50
CA LYS A 114 1.98 9.09 -9.77
C LYS A 114 3.28 9.38 -10.52
N THR A 115 3.69 10.64 -10.60
CA THR A 115 4.93 11.05 -11.28
C THR A 115 6.15 10.44 -10.59
N ASP A 116 6.19 10.48 -9.26
CA ASP A 116 7.31 9.93 -8.49
C ASP A 116 7.42 8.41 -8.67
N LEU A 117 6.31 7.68 -8.65
CA LEU A 117 6.30 6.24 -8.92
C LEU A 117 6.71 5.93 -10.36
N LYS A 118 6.14 6.69 -11.33
CA LYS A 118 6.46 6.51 -12.74
C LYS A 118 7.95 6.70 -13.03
N ASN A 119 8.58 7.70 -12.44
CA ASN A 119 10.02 7.95 -12.64
C ASN A 119 10.89 6.77 -12.18
N ILE A 120 10.49 6.07 -11.11
CA ILE A 120 11.20 4.87 -10.66
C ILE A 120 10.97 3.72 -11.66
N ALA A 121 9.73 3.51 -12.09
CA ALA A 121 9.38 2.47 -13.07
C ALA A 121 10.07 2.70 -14.42
N ASP A 122 10.10 3.94 -14.92
CA ASP A 122 10.74 4.31 -16.19
C ASP A 122 12.26 4.03 -16.20
N ALA A 123 12.91 4.07 -15.03
CA ALA A 123 14.32 3.70 -14.93
C ALA A 123 14.57 2.23 -15.26
N LEU A 124 13.58 1.37 -14.99
CA LEU A 124 13.60 -0.07 -15.23
C LEU A 124 12.91 -0.47 -16.56
N ASP A 125 12.38 0.50 -17.30
CA ASP A 125 11.64 0.25 -18.51
C ASP A 125 12.57 -0.03 -19.71
N HIS A 126 12.17 -0.97 -20.55
CA HIS A 126 12.89 -1.40 -21.76
C HIS A 126 14.37 -1.72 -21.51
N CYS A 127 14.65 -2.58 -20.50
CA CYS A 127 16.01 -2.99 -20.16
C CYS A 127 16.08 -4.49 -19.78
N LEU A 128 17.31 -4.99 -19.70
CA LEU A 128 17.62 -6.25 -19.04
C LEU A 128 18.04 -5.97 -17.59
N ILE A 129 17.26 -6.45 -16.63
CA ILE A 129 17.57 -6.32 -15.20
C ILE A 129 18.34 -7.54 -14.73
N VAL A 130 19.52 -7.33 -14.17
CA VAL A 130 20.40 -8.40 -13.72
C VAL A 130 20.87 -8.19 -12.28
N GLU A 131 20.94 -9.26 -11.51
CA GLU A 131 21.59 -9.24 -10.20
C GLU A 131 23.10 -9.07 -10.38
N ILE A 132 23.74 -8.18 -9.63
CA ILE A 132 25.19 -7.95 -9.67
C ILE A 132 25.93 -9.27 -9.47
N GLY A 133 26.87 -9.56 -10.39
CA GLY A 133 27.66 -10.77 -10.36
C GLY A 133 26.99 -12.02 -10.94
N SER A 134 25.74 -11.93 -11.39
CA SER A 134 25.02 -13.07 -12.03
C SER A 134 25.46 -13.35 -13.47
N LEU A 135 26.00 -12.34 -14.16
CA LEU A 135 26.60 -12.48 -15.48
C LEU A 135 28.12 -12.28 -15.42
N LYS A 136 28.82 -12.94 -16.35
CA LYS A 136 30.26 -12.69 -16.53
C LYS A 136 30.46 -11.28 -17.07
N ARG A 137 31.47 -10.56 -16.60
CA ARG A 137 31.79 -9.20 -17.04
C ARG A 137 31.87 -9.08 -18.57
N ARG A 138 32.53 -10.01 -19.25
CA ARG A 138 32.60 -10.03 -20.71
C ARG A 138 31.24 -10.08 -21.42
N THR A 139 30.21 -10.65 -20.78
CA THR A 139 28.85 -10.68 -21.35
C THR A 139 28.21 -9.30 -21.22
N LEU A 140 28.40 -8.65 -20.08
CA LEU A 140 27.93 -7.28 -19.87
C LEU A 140 28.61 -6.31 -20.82
N ASP A 141 29.94 -6.44 -21.02
CA ASP A 141 30.71 -5.60 -21.96
C ASP A 141 30.16 -5.71 -23.39
N VAL A 142 29.86 -6.93 -23.87
CA VAL A 142 29.28 -7.14 -25.21
C VAL A 142 27.88 -6.52 -25.32
N LEU A 143 27.03 -6.68 -24.28
CA LEU A 143 25.69 -6.05 -24.30
C LEU A 143 25.76 -4.53 -24.33
N GLU A 144 26.74 -3.95 -23.63
CA GLU A 144 27.00 -2.52 -23.62
C GLU A 144 27.52 -2.01 -24.98
N GLU A 145 28.45 -2.77 -25.60
CA GLU A 145 28.98 -2.49 -26.95
C GLU A 145 27.88 -2.51 -28.02
N GLU A 146 26.91 -3.43 -27.90
CA GLU A 146 25.72 -3.52 -28.77
C GLU A 146 24.62 -2.52 -28.39
N HIS A 147 24.88 -1.63 -27.41
CA HIS A 147 23.94 -0.57 -26.94
C HIS A 147 22.65 -1.09 -26.30
N PHE A 148 22.66 -2.31 -25.75
CA PHE A 148 21.54 -2.76 -24.93
C PHE A 148 21.55 -2.09 -23.57
N LYS A 149 20.37 -1.62 -23.11
CA LYS A 149 20.21 -1.09 -21.76
C LYS A 149 20.21 -2.24 -20.75
N VAL A 150 21.24 -2.32 -19.92
CA VAL A 150 21.33 -3.27 -18.80
C VAL A 150 21.27 -2.47 -17.49
N VAL A 151 20.45 -2.94 -16.56
CA VAL A 151 20.35 -2.38 -15.21
C VAL A 151 20.79 -3.43 -14.21
N GLU A 152 21.92 -3.17 -13.55
CA GLU A 152 22.44 -4.03 -12.49
C GLU A 152 21.81 -3.65 -11.15
N VAL A 153 21.22 -4.61 -10.45
CA VAL A 153 20.59 -4.44 -9.14
C VAL A 153 21.29 -5.28 -8.07
N MET A 154 21.24 -4.84 -6.81
CA MET A 154 21.87 -5.52 -5.68
C MET A 154 21.06 -6.72 -5.15
N PHE A 155 19.97 -7.06 -5.80
CA PHE A 155 19.05 -8.11 -5.39
C PHE A 155 18.68 -9.01 -6.56
N ARG A 156 18.25 -10.22 -6.26
CA ARG A 156 17.70 -11.13 -7.28
C ARG A 156 16.39 -10.54 -7.82
N PRO A 157 16.22 -10.35 -9.13
CA PRO A 157 15.07 -9.65 -9.73
C PRO A 157 13.79 -10.51 -9.70
N THR A 158 13.24 -10.72 -8.51
CA THR A 158 11.96 -11.38 -8.25
C THR A 158 10.88 -10.35 -7.88
N ALA A 159 9.60 -10.69 -8.02
CA ALA A 159 8.50 -9.81 -7.67
C ALA A 159 8.55 -9.34 -6.21
N GLU A 160 9.00 -10.20 -5.28
CA GLU A 160 9.15 -9.89 -3.85
C GLU A 160 10.21 -8.81 -3.63
N ASN A 161 11.37 -8.95 -4.27
CA ASN A 161 12.46 -7.99 -4.14
C ASN A 161 12.13 -6.66 -4.85
N PHE A 162 11.43 -6.70 -5.97
CA PHE A 162 10.91 -5.48 -6.59
C PHE A 162 9.87 -4.80 -5.70
N ALA A 163 8.97 -5.53 -5.03
CA ALA A 163 8.02 -4.95 -4.11
C ALA A 163 8.73 -4.19 -2.97
N LYS A 164 9.78 -4.79 -2.39
CA LYS A 164 10.60 -4.13 -1.38
C LYS A 164 11.34 -2.91 -1.95
N PHE A 165 11.94 -3.03 -3.13
CA PHE A 165 12.65 -1.94 -3.81
C PHE A 165 11.74 -0.72 -4.02
N PHE A 166 10.55 -0.90 -4.60
CA PHE A 166 9.61 0.19 -4.83
C PHE A 166 9.08 0.80 -3.52
N TYR A 167 8.89 -0.03 -2.49
CA TYR A 167 8.55 0.43 -1.16
C TYR A 167 9.61 1.37 -0.60
N ASP A 168 10.87 0.95 -0.62
CA ASP A 168 11.99 1.72 -0.08
C ASP A 168 12.22 3.02 -0.86
N GLU A 169 12.16 2.97 -2.19
CA GLU A 169 12.30 4.13 -3.06
C GLU A 169 11.23 5.20 -2.79
N MET A 170 9.97 4.78 -2.66
CA MET A 170 8.87 5.70 -2.36
C MET A 170 8.95 6.22 -0.92
N LYS A 171 9.35 5.38 0.04
CA LYS A 171 9.64 5.81 1.42
C LYS A 171 10.78 6.83 1.47
N GLY A 172 11.82 6.63 0.67
CA GLY A 172 12.94 7.58 0.51
C GLY A 172 12.53 8.94 -0.07
N LYS A 173 11.45 9.01 -0.84
CA LYS A 173 10.83 10.26 -1.32
C LYS A 173 9.94 10.96 -0.26
N GLY A 174 9.85 10.39 0.95
CA GLY A 174 9.12 10.97 2.09
C GLY A 174 7.66 10.55 2.19
N TYR A 175 7.21 9.55 1.42
CA TYR A 175 5.87 9.00 1.56
C TYR A 175 5.78 8.05 2.76
N HIS A 176 4.65 8.09 3.48
CA HIS A 176 4.29 7.04 4.42
C HIS A 176 3.68 5.87 3.65
N VAL A 177 4.55 5.00 3.13
CA VAL A 177 4.16 3.84 2.34
C VAL A 177 3.60 2.78 3.27
N LEU A 178 2.40 2.31 2.98
CA LEU A 178 1.75 1.21 3.70
C LEU A 178 2.05 -0.12 3.02
N LYS A 179 2.07 -0.11 1.68
CA LYS A 179 2.21 -1.33 0.89
C LYS A 179 2.74 -1.01 -0.51
N ALA A 180 3.64 -1.84 -0.99
CA ALA A 180 4.00 -1.94 -2.39
C ALA A 180 3.63 -3.32 -2.90
N THR A 181 2.94 -3.40 -4.04
CA THR A 181 2.59 -4.66 -4.71
C THR A 181 3.17 -4.65 -6.12
N VAL A 182 3.86 -5.70 -6.50
CA VAL A 182 4.42 -5.88 -7.84
C VAL A 182 3.82 -7.11 -8.49
N TYR A 183 3.19 -6.91 -9.62
CA TYR A 183 2.62 -7.96 -10.46
C TYR A 183 3.64 -8.31 -11.54
N GLU A 184 4.12 -9.55 -11.53
CA GLU A 184 4.94 -10.12 -12.60
C GLU A 184 4.07 -10.52 -13.79
N THR A 185 2.86 -10.99 -13.50
CA THR A 185 1.81 -11.29 -14.47
C THR A 185 0.46 -10.82 -13.90
N PRO A 186 -0.61 -10.73 -14.70
CA PRO A 186 -1.93 -10.37 -14.17
C PRO A 186 -2.44 -11.25 -13.03
N ASN A 187 -1.91 -12.48 -12.91
CA ASN A 187 -2.37 -13.47 -11.93
C ASN A 187 -1.38 -13.70 -10.77
N ASN A 188 -0.15 -13.23 -10.88
CA ASN A 188 0.90 -13.46 -9.89
C ASN A 188 1.51 -12.14 -9.43
N CYS A 189 1.49 -11.90 -8.15
CA CYS A 189 2.11 -10.72 -7.56
C CYS A 189 2.73 -11.04 -6.20
N ALA A 190 3.66 -10.20 -5.79
CA ALA A 190 4.18 -10.15 -4.44
C ALA A 190 3.92 -8.76 -3.84
N ALA A 191 3.85 -8.68 -2.51
CA ALA A 191 3.68 -7.42 -1.81
C ALA A 191 4.65 -7.33 -0.63
N TYR A 192 5.12 -6.11 -0.37
CA TYR A 192 5.92 -5.76 0.80
C TYR A 192 5.20 -4.69 1.62
N MET A 193 5.23 -4.86 2.95
CA MET A 193 4.64 -3.97 3.97
C MET A 193 5.56 -3.96 5.19
N GLU A 194 5.66 -2.82 5.88
CA GLU A 194 6.42 -2.64 7.10
C GLU A 194 5.56 -2.01 8.20
#